data_d02ed546da244e591e6c5b0ebc56d996
#
_entry.id   d02ed546da244e591e6c5b0ebc56d996
#
_cell.length_a   1.000
_cell.length_b   1.000
_cell.length_c   1.000
_cell.angle_alpha   90.00
_cell.angle_beta   90.00
_cell.angle_gamma   90.00
#
_symmetry.space_group_name_H-M   'P 1'
#
loop_
_entity.id
_entity.type
_entity.pdbx_description
1 polymer ?
#
loop_
_entity_poly.entity_id
_entity_poly.type
_entity_poly.pdbx_seq_one_letter_code
_entity_poly.pdbx_strand_id
1 'polypeptide(L)'
;MPGPYRAILYKEVYYMNTFTLKGTFLDTPAPDTLRVREGYLLCENGLCAGFSETAPAGVEVLDYTGKIITPGLVDLHLHAPQYSYCGTAMDLELLDWLQQYTYPEEAHYADPAYARLGYSYFVRDLKNSATTRACIFATLHTDATLELMHQLRGAGLSAFVGK
;
A
#
# COMPACT_ATOMS: atom_id res chain seq x y z
N MET A 1 20.10 10.50 1.47
CA MET A 1 20.61 9.14 1.15
C MET A 1 19.42 8.25 0.89
N PRO A 2 19.27 7.55 -0.23
CA PRO A 2 18.18 6.63 -0.41
C PRO A 2 18.40 5.42 0.50
N GLY A 3 17.40 5.11 1.33
CA GLY A 3 17.42 3.96 2.24
C GLY A 3 17.47 2.63 1.48
N PRO A 4 17.84 1.53 2.15
CA PRO A 4 18.09 0.22 1.54
C PRO A 4 16.84 -0.52 1.00
N TYR A 5 15.66 0.09 1.04
CA TYR A 5 14.41 -0.49 0.56
C TYR A 5 14.04 0.08 -0.80
N ARG A 6 14.88 -0.17 -1.80
CA ARG A 6 14.54 0.18 -3.17
C ARG A 6 13.49 -0.83 -3.66
N ALA A 7 12.30 -0.36 -3.99
CA ALA A 7 11.26 -1.10 -4.70
C ALA A 7 11.73 -1.46 -6.15
N ILE A 8 12.76 -2.27 -6.27
CA ILE A 8 13.27 -2.78 -7.55
C ILE A 8 12.28 -3.79 -8.17
N LEU A 9 11.39 -4.32 -7.35
CA LEU A 9 10.51 -5.44 -7.70
C LEU A 9 9.30 -5.12 -8.56
N TYR A 10 8.82 -3.89 -8.56
CA TYR A 10 7.55 -3.58 -9.23
C TYR A 10 7.60 -3.65 -10.75
N LYS A 11 8.75 -3.45 -11.39
CA LYS A 11 8.82 -3.43 -12.84
C LYS A 11 9.03 -4.81 -13.47
N GLU A 12 9.77 -5.70 -12.83
CA GLU A 12 10.11 -7.02 -13.39
C GLU A 12 9.04 -8.07 -13.09
N VAL A 13 8.49 -8.06 -11.88
CA VAL A 13 7.45 -9.02 -11.45
C VAL A 13 6.11 -8.81 -12.18
N TYR A 14 5.81 -7.59 -12.65
CA TYR A 14 4.54 -7.29 -13.34
C TYR A 14 4.39 -7.98 -14.70
N TYR A 15 5.49 -8.46 -15.29
CA TYR A 15 5.49 -9.16 -16.58
C TYR A 15 5.66 -10.68 -16.47
N MET A 16 5.85 -11.20 -15.24
CA MET A 16 6.02 -12.62 -15.01
C MET A 16 4.68 -13.25 -14.65
N ASN A 17 4.16 -14.11 -15.52
CA ASN A 17 2.93 -14.85 -15.21
C ASN A 17 3.15 -15.92 -14.12
N THR A 18 4.38 -16.43 -14.00
CA THR A 18 4.75 -17.48 -13.05
C THR A 18 6.16 -17.24 -12.54
N PHE A 19 6.34 -17.20 -11.23
CA PHE A 19 7.63 -17.09 -10.55
C PHE A 19 7.53 -17.67 -9.14
N THR A 20 8.67 -17.86 -8.51
CA THR A 20 8.76 -18.36 -7.13
C THR A 20 9.55 -17.39 -6.26
N LEU A 21 9.05 -17.10 -5.07
CA LEU A 21 9.77 -16.36 -4.04
C LEU A 21 10.44 -17.37 -3.10
N LYS A 22 11.75 -17.22 -2.86
CA LYS A 22 12.48 -17.97 -1.83
C LYS A 22 12.77 -17.04 -0.65
N GLY A 23 12.52 -17.48 0.58
CA GLY A 23 12.82 -16.71 1.79
C GLY A 23 12.18 -17.29 3.05
N THR A 24 12.16 -16.46 4.10
CA THR A 24 11.45 -16.73 5.34
C THR A 24 10.07 -16.10 5.28
N PHE A 25 9.03 -16.93 5.32
CA PHE A 25 7.63 -16.49 5.21
C PHE A 25 6.99 -16.40 6.59
N LEU A 26 6.32 -15.30 6.84
CA LEU A 26 5.54 -15.04 8.04
C LEU A 26 4.08 -14.85 7.65
N ASP A 27 3.20 -15.74 8.06
CA ASP A 27 1.77 -15.70 7.75
C ASP A 27 0.88 -16.09 8.96
N THR A 28 -0.42 -15.86 8.82
CA THR A 28 -1.44 -16.18 9.83
C THR A 28 -2.45 -17.16 9.23
N PRO A 29 -2.20 -18.47 9.28
CA PRO A 29 -3.07 -19.49 8.65
C PRO A 29 -4.43 -19.62 9.32
N ALA A 30 -4.58 -19.15 10.56
CA ALA A 30 -5.81 -19.08 11.31
C ALA A 30 -5.78 -17.87 12.25
N PRO A 31 -6.94 -17.39 12.78
CA PRO A 31 -6.96 -16.38 13.83
C PRO A 31 -6.03 -16.77 14.97
N ASP A 32 -5.30 -15.81 15.52
CA ASP A 32 -4.38 -15.96 16.65
C ASP A 32 -3.21 -16.93 16.43
N THR A 33 -2.96 -17.34 15.18
CA THR A 33 -1.88 -18.24 14.85
C THR A 33 -0.86 -17.55 13.94
N LEU A 34 0.35 -17.34 14.45
CA LEU A 34 1.48 -16.87 13.65
C LEU A 34 2.33 -18.07 13.22
N ARG A 35 2.63 -18.17 11.93
CA ARG A 35 3.45 -19.22 11.38
C ARG A 35 4.67 -18.64 10.66
N VAL A 36 5.85 -19.20 10.98
CA VAL A 36 7.11 -18.90 10.32
C VAL A 36 7.58 -20.16 9.59
N ARG A 37 7.97 -20.03 8.33
CA ARG A 37 8.53 -21.14 7.54
C ARG A 37 9.50 -20.65 6.49
N GLU A 38 10.52 -21.42 6.23
CA GLU A 38 11.48 -21.20 5.15
C GLU A 38 11.13 -22.08 3.95
N GLY A 39 11.29 -21.54 2.75
CA GLY A 39 11.02 -22.30 1.53
C GLY A 39 10.68 -21.41 0.34
N TYR A 40 9.76 -21.88 -0.49
CA TYR A 40 9.43 -21.35 -1.79
C TYR A 40 7.91 -21.12 -1.90
N LEU A 41 7.52 -19.90 -2.23
CA LEU A 41 6.13 -19.54 -2.54
C LEU A 41 5.96 -19.41 -4.06
N LEU A 42 5.21 -20.32 -4.66
CA LEU A 42 4.85 -20.25 -6.07
C LEU A 42 3.77 -19.18 -6.29
N CYS A 43 4.03 -18.29 -7.23
CA CYS A 43 3.10 -17.27 -7.71
C CYS A 43 2.74 -17.57 -9.16
N GLU A 44 1.46 -17.70 -9.46
CA GLU A 44 0.94 -17.93 -10.81
C GLU A 44 -0.20 -16.95 -11.10
N ASN A 45 -0.10 -16.24 -12.22
CA ASN A 45 -1.13 -15.28 -12.66
C ASN A 45 -1.56 -14.28 -11.57
N GLY A 46 -0.61 -13.81 -10.76
CA GLY A 46 -0.85 -12.87 -9.66
C GLY A 46 -1.46 -13.48 -8.39
N LEU A 47 -1.55 -14.81 -8.31
CA LEU A 47 -2.06 -15.54 -7.15
C LEU A 47 -0.96 -16.37 -6.49
N CYS A 48 -1.07 -16.55 -5.16
CA CYS A 48 -0.26 -17.51 -4.43
C CYS A 48 -0.78 -18.93 -4.73
N ALA A 49 -0.04 -19.69 -5.53
CA ALA A 49 -0.46 -21.01 -6.01
C ALA A 49 -0.03 -22.17 -5.08
N GLY A 50 0.95 -21.96 -4.20
CA GLY A 50 1.36 -22.97 -3.25
C GLY A 50 2.68 -22.65 -2.55
N PHE A 51 2.99 -23.43 -1.53
CA PHE A 51 4.25 -23.36 -0.80
C PHE A 51 4.96 -24.71 -0.83
N SER A 52 6.27 -24.68 -1.01
CA SER A 52 7.14 -25.88 -1.06
C SER A 52 8.43 -25.65 -0.27
N GLU A 53 8.97 -26.70 0.29
CA GLU A 53 10.31 -26.69 0.93
C GLU A 53 11.43 -26.78 -0.11
N THR A 54 11.10 -27.19 -1.34
CA THR A 54 12.05 -27.32 -2.45
C THR A 54 11.67 -26.43 -3.63
N ALA A 55 12.67 -25.98 -4.39
CA ALA A 55 12.44 -25.15 -5.56
C ALA A 55 11.59 -25.88 -6.61
N PRO A 56 10.48 -25.28 -7.10
CA PRO A 56 9.74 -25.82 -8.24
C PRO A 56 10.63 -25.90 -9.48
N ALA A 57 10.57 -27.02 -10.21
CA ALA A 57 11.37 -27.20 -11.41
C ALA A 57 10.87 -26.30 -12.55
N GLY A 58 11.79 -25.65 -13.27
CA GLY A 58 11.48 -24.89 -14.47
C GLY A 58 10.79 -23.53 -14.20
N VAL A 59 10.75 -23.06 -12.97
CA VAL A 59 10.19 -21.77 -12.60
C VAL A 59 11.30 -20.84 -12.10
N GLU A 60 11.27 -19.59 -12.52
CA GLU A 60 12.22 -18.57 -12.05
C GLU A 60 12.09 -18.36 -10.55
N VAL A 61 13.24 -18.31 -9.86
CA VAL A 61 13.31 -18.10 -8.41
C VAL A 61 13.87 -16.71 -8.12
N LEU A 62 13.05 -15.88 -7.46
CA LEU A 62 13.47 -14.61 -6.89
C LEU A 62 13.96 -14.90 -5.46
N ASP A 63 15.26 -14.86 -5.26
CA ASP A 63 15.90 -15.24 -3.98
C ASP A 63 15.93 -14.06 -3.00
N TYR A 64 15.16 -14.19 -1.93
CA TYR A 64 15.10 -13.26 -0.79
C TYR A 64 15.65 -13.91 0.49
N THR A 65 16.62 -14.80 0.38
CA THR A 65 17.30 -15.40 1.54
C THR A 65 17.77 -14.31 2.51
N GLY A 66 17.45 -14.47 3.80
CA GLY A 66 17.74 -13.48 4.84
C GLY A 66 16.74 -12.32 4.92
N LYS A 67 15.67 -12.35 4.14
CA LYS A 67 14.53 -11.40 4.23
C LYS A 67 13.30 -12.12 4.75
N ILE A 68 12.43 -11.34 5.41
CA ILE A 68 11.10 -11.80 5.82
C ILE A 68 10.10 -11.39 4.75
N ILE A 69 9.32 -12.36 4.29
CA ILE A 69 8.24 -12.18 3.31
C ILE A 69 6.91 -12.33 4.04
N THR A 70 6.08 -11.31 3.99
CA THR A 70 4.76 -11.27 4.62
C THR A 70 3.69 -10.98 3.57
N PRO A 71 2.42 -11.34 3.82
CA PRO A 71 1.30 -10.72 3.12
C PRO A 71 1.37 -9.20 3.24
N GLY A 72 0.94 -8.50 2.22
CA GLY A 72 0.84 -7.03 2.28
C GLY A 72 -0.14 -6.60 3.36
N LEU A 73 0.16 -5.48 4.03
CA LEU A 73 -0.70 -4.94 5.07
C LEU A 73 -2.00 -4.39 4.50
N VAL A 74 -3.05 -4.44 5.32
CA VAL A 74 -4.36 -3.87 5.01
C VAL A 74 -4.64 -2.74 5.99
N ASP A 75 -4.80 -1.52 5.48
CA ASP A 75 -5.20 -0.36 6.26
C ASP A 75 -6.70 -0.13 6.10
N LEU A 76 -7.46 -0.34 7.17
CA LEU A 76 -8.92 -0.24 7.15
C LEU A 76 -9.46 1.17 7.44
N HIS A 77 -8.60 2.13 7.79
CA HIS A 77 -9.02 3.50 8.11
C HIS A 77 -7.89 4.49 7.82
N LEU A 78 -7.97 5.16 6.68
CA LEU A 78 -6.94 6.07 6.18
C LEU A 78 -7.59 7.30 5.54
N HIS A 79 -7.10 8.49 5.87
CA HIS A 79 -7.58 9.76 5.33
C HIS A 79 -6.56 10.36 4.36
N ALA A 80 -6.84 10.29 3.05
CA ALA A 80 -5.92 10.79 2.03
C ALA A 80 -5.69 12.32 2.09
N PRO A 81 -6.70 13.17 2.33
CA PRO A 81 -6.49 14.62 2.38
C PRO A 81 -5.67 15.09 3.58
N GLN A 82 -5.61 14.29 4.65
CA GLN A 82 -4.83 14.65 5.85
C GLN A 82 -3.33 14.38 5.71
N TYR A 83 -2.92 13.82 4.59
CA TYR A 83 -1.51 13.47 4.34
C TYR A 83 -0.57 14.69 4.36
N SER A 84 -1.02 15.83 3.84
CA SER A 84 -0.21 17.06 3.72
C SER A 84 0.24 17.64 5.08
N TYR A 85 -0.55 17.42 6.14
CA TYR A 85 -0.27 17.92 7.48
C TYR A 85 -0.17 16.82 8.54
N CYS A 86 0.10 15.59 8.11
CA CYS A 86 0.26 14.44 8.99
C CYS A 86 1.28 14.72 10.10
N GLY A 87 0.87 14.48 11.37
CA GLY A 87 1.69 14.75 12.55
C GLY A 87 1.73 16.21 13.01
N THR A 88 0.96 17.11 12.38
CA THR A 88 0.90 18.52 12.77
C THR A 88 -0.13 18.73 13.88
N ALA A 89 0.22 19.58 14.87
CA ALA A 89 -0.66 20.02 15.96
C ALA A 89 -1.31 18.87 16.74
N MET A 90 -0.53 17.82 17.02
CA MET A 90 -0.97 16.62 17.73
C MET A 90 -1.26 16.85 19.23
N ASP A 91 -1.00 18.04 19.73
CA ASP A 91 -1.27 18.51 21.08
C ASP A 91 -2.66 19.13 21.26
N LEU A 92 -3.39 19.34 20.14
CA LEU A 92 -4.76 19.86 20.17
C LEU A 92 -5.78 18.76 20.45
N GLU A 93 -6.90 19.17 21.08
CA GLU A 93 -8.07 18.31 21.15
C GLU A 93 -8.68 18.09 19.76
N LEU A 94 -9.38 16.96 19.57
CA LEU A 94 -9.88 16.54 18.25
C LEU A 94 -10.70 17.63 17.55
N LEU A 95 -11.63 18.26 18.23
CA LEU A 95 -12.52 19.27 17.60
C LEU A 95 -11.74 20.51 17.18
N ASP A 96 -10.81 20.95 18.00
CA ASP A 96 -9.94 22.09 17.67
C ASP A 96 -9.02 21.77 16.51
N TRP A 97 -8.45 20.58 16.49
CA TRP A 97 -7.62 20.09 15.39
C TRP A 97 -8.41 20.02 14.07
N LEU A 98 -9.64 19.49 14.10
CA LEU A 98 -10.53 19.45 12.93
C LEU A 98 -10.82 20.85 12.39
N GLN A 99 -11.14 21.81 13.26
CA GLN A 99 -11.49 23.17 12.84
C GLN A 99 -10.30 23.96 12.33
N GLN A 100 -9.13 23.81 12.94
CA GLN A 100 -7.96 24.62 12.63
C GLN A 100 -7.13 24.07 11.47
N TYR A 101 -7.15 22.75 11.26
CA TYR A 101 -6.30 22.09 10.26
C TYR A 101 -7.10 21.29 9.25
N THR A 102 -7.96 20.37 9.69
CA THR A 102 -8.61 19.41 8.78
C THR A 102 -9.57 20.10 7.82
N TYR A 103 -10.53 20.87 8.32
CA TYR A 103 -11.53 21.50 7.45
C TYR A 103 -10.94 22.55 6.52
N PRO A 104 -10.01 23.42 6.95
CA PRO A 104 -9.33 24.33 6.02
C PRO A 104 -8.54 23.60 4.94
N GLU A 105 -7.80 22.55 5.29
CA GLU A 105 -7.01 21.77 4.33
C GLU A 105 -7.89 21.03 3.33
N GLU A 106 -8.93 20.35 3.81
CA GLU A 106 -9.86 19.64 2.94
C GLU A 106 -10.62 20.57 1.98
N ALA A 107 -10.84 21.83 2.36
CA ALA A 107 -11.47 22.82 1.49
C ALA A 107 -10.60 23.14 0.26
N HIS A 108 -9.27 23.06 0.35
CA HIS A 108 -8.38 23.27 -0.80
C HIS A 108 -8.57 22.22 -1.91
N TYR A 109 -9.07 21.04 -1.57
CA TYR A 109 -9.36 19.98 -2.55
C TYR A 109 -10.54 20.29 -3.48
N ALA A 110 -11.24 21.43 -3.28
CA ALA A 110 -12.14 21.99 -4.29
C ALA A 110 -11.40 22.39 -5.58
N ASP A 111 -10.12 22.74 -5.47
CA ASP A 111 -9.26 23.01 -6.62
C ASP A 111 -8.71 21.69 -7.20
N PRO A 112 -9.02 21.35 -8.47
CA PRO A 112 -8.55 20.12 -9.10
C PRO A 112 -7.02 20.05 -9.20
N ALA A 113 -6.31 21.18 -9.34
CA ALA A 113 -4.86 21.19 -9.40
C ALA A 113 -4.26 20.85 -8.03
N TYR A 114 -4.82 21.40 -6.95
CA TYR A 114 -4.44 21.08 -5.59
C TYR A 114 -4.69 19.61 -5.28
N ALA A 115 -5.88 19.10 -5.58
CA ALA A 115 -6.25 17.71 -5.37
C ALA A 115 -5.29 16.74 -6.09
N ARG A 116 -4.99 17.02 -7.36
CA ARG A 116 -4.05 16.22 -8.14
C ARG A 116 -2.66 16.18 -7.52
N LEU A 117 -2.14 17.31 -7.07
CA LEU A 117 -0.83 17.41 -6.46
C LEU A 117 -0.78 16.71 -5.11
N GLY A 118 -1.72 17.01 -4.21
CA GLY A 118 -1.80 16.43 -2.86
C GLY A 118 -1.92 14.91 -2.91
N TYR A 119 -2.83 14.39 -3.72
CA TYR A 119 -3.00 12.95 -3.87
C TYR A 119 -1.82 12.27 -4.57
N SER A 120 -1.06 12.97 -5.42
CA SER A 120 0.14 12.38 -6.04
C SER A 120 1.21 12.03 -5.01
N TYR A 121 1.41 12.86 -4.00
CA TYR A 121 2.32 12.58 -2.89
C TYR A 121 1.81 11.43 -2.03
N PHE A 122 0.54 11.49 -1.63
CA PHE A 122 -0.09 10.43 -0.85
C PHE A 122 0.01 9.06 -1.54
N VAL A 123 -0.41 8.96 -2.80
CA VAL A 123 -0.41 7.70 -3.58
C VAL A 123 1.01 7.18 -3.81
N ARG A 124 1.97 8.07 -4.07
CA ARG A 124 3.39 7.70 -4.20
C ARG A 124 3.90 7.03 -2.94
N ASP A 125 3.61 7.61 -1.78
CA ASP A 125 4.17 7.13 -0.52
C ASP A 125 3.41 5.91 -0.01
N LEU A 126 2.08 5.83 -0.24
CA LEU A 126 1.31 4.62 0.00
C LEU A 126 1.83 3.44 -0.83
N LYS A 127 2.14 3.66 -2.12
CA LYS A 127 2.73 2.64 -3.00
C LYS A 127 4.10 2.16 -2.52
N ASN A 128 4.86 3.01 -1.85
CA ASN A 128 6.18 2.68 -1.31
C ASN A 128 6.13 2.15 0.13
N SER A 129 4.94 2.03 0.71
CA SER A 129 4.71 1.45 2.04
C SER A 129 4.49 -0.06 1.96
N ALA A 130 4.31 -0.68 3.12
CA ALA A 130 3.92 -2.09 3.22
C ALA A 130 2.40 -2.31 3.00
N THR A 131 1.60 -1.25 2.92
CA THR A 131 0.16 -1.31 2.70
C THR A 131 -0.15 -1.63 1.24
N THR A 132 -0.86 -2.72 1.00
CA THR A 132 -1.26 -3.16 -0.34
C THR A 132 -2.76 -3.00 -0.60
N ARG A 133 -3.56 -2.87 0.45
CA ARG A 133 -5.00 -2.61 0.39
C ARG A 133 -5.38 -1.57 1.43
N ALA A 134 -6.29 -0.66 1.08
CA ALA A 134 -6.71 0.38 2.00
C ALA A 134 -8.20 0.72 1.86
N CYS A 135 -8.83 1.11 2.99
CA CYS A 135 -10.09 1.84 3.03
C CYS A 135 -9.76 3.32 3.26
N ILE A 136 -10.02 4.15 2.26
CA ILE A 136 -9.56 5.53 2.23
C ILE A 136 -10.75 6.49 2.25
N PHE A 137 -10.73 7.42 3.20
CA PHE A 137 -11.62 8.57 3.19
C PHE A 137 -11.00 9.68 2.34
N ALA A 138 -11.79 10.19 1.39
CA ALA A 138 -11.45 11.35 0.58
C ALA A 138 -12.11 12.62 1.16
N THR A 139 -12.35 13.62 0.33
CA THR A 139 -13.05 14.84 0.71
C THR A 139 -14.51 14.81 0.26
N LEU A 140 -15.28 15.82 0.65
CA LEU A 140 -16.66 16.04 0.16
C LEU A 140 -16.70 16.38 -1.35
N HIS A 141 -15.57 16.77 -1.96
CA HIS A 141 -15.48 17.19 -3.36
C HIS A 141 -15.42 15.97 -4.28
N THR A 142 -16.43 15.78 -5.10
CA THR A 142 -16.57 14.60 -5.98
C THR A 142 -15.41 14.48 -6.96
N ASP A 143 -15.02 15.58 -7.61
CA ASP A 143 -13.96 15.56 -8.62
C ASP A 143 -12.60 15.19 -8.00
N ALA A 144 -12.31 15.69 -6.80
CA ALA A 144 -11.12 15.29 -6.05
C ALA A 144 -11.14 13.81 -5.67
N THR A 145 -12.30 13.28 -5.25
CA THR A 145 -12.46 11.86 -4.94
C THR A 145 -12.21 10.98 -6.17
N LEU A 146 -12.73 11.38 -7.33
CA LEU A 146 -12.48 10.67 -8.59
C LEU A 146 -11.01 10.74 -9.01
N GLU A 147 -10.35 11.89 -8.82
CA GLU A 147 -8.92 12.04 -9.06
C GLU A 147 -8.10 11.09 -8.19
N LEU A 148 -8.43 10.97 -6.89
CA LEU A 148 -7.79 9.99 -6.00
C LEU A 148 -7.94 8.55 -6.51
N MET A 149 -9.17 8.17 -6.88
CA MET A 149 -9.45 6.83 -7.43
C MET A 149 -8.65 6.56 -8.70
N HIS A 150 -8.53 7.57 -9.57
CA HIS A 150 -7.76 7.48 -10.81
C HIS A 150 -6.27 7.25 -10.53
N GLN A 151 -5.69 8.00 -9.61
CA GLN A 151 -4.28 7.87 -9.25
C GLN A 151 -3.99 6.53 -8.56
N LEU A 152 -4.83 6.07 -7.63
CA LEU A 152 -4.70 4.77 -6.98
C LEU A 152 -4.72 3.63 -8.00
N ARG A 153 -5.68 3.67 -8.94
CA ARG A 153 -5.76 2.69 -10.03
C ARG A 153 -4.51 2.72 -10.91
N GLY A 154 -4.05 3.90 -11.30
CA GLY A 154 -2.82 4.07 -12.09
C GLY A 154 -1.56 3.57 -11.38
N ALA A 155 -1.55 3.61 -10.05
CA ALA A 155 -0.47 3.10 -9.22
C ALA A 155 -0.54 1.58 -8.99
N GLY A 156 -1.65 0.91 -9.38
CA GLY A 156 -1.88 -0.52 -9.15
C GLY A 156 -2.27 -0.86 -7.70
N LEU A 157 -2.77 0.12 -6.93
CA LEU A 157 -3.20 -0.07 -5.55
C LEU A 157 -4.67 -0.48 -5.48
N SER A 158 -4.98 -1.48 -4.65
CA SER A 158 -6.35 -1.89 -4.35
C SER A 158 -6.90 -1.07 -3.17
N ALA A 159 -7.94 -0.27 -3.42
CA ALA A 159 -8.54 0.55 -2.38
C ALA A 159 -10.06 0.65 -2.52
N PHE A 160 -10.73 0.77 -1.38
CA PHE A 160 -12.08 1.31 -1.29
C PHE A 160 -11.95 2.79 -0.94
N VAL A 161 -12.61 3.65 -1.71
CA VAL A 161 -12.56 5.10 -1.49
C VAL A 161 -13.96 5.60 -1.21
N GLY A 162 -14.13 6.24 -0.07
CA GLY A 162 -15.37 6.89 0.38
C GLY A 162 -15.22 8.41 0.48
N LYS A 163 -16.37 9.10 0.59
CA LYS A 163 -16.46 10.54 0.85
C LYS A 163 -16.66 10.77 2.33
#